data_7759a19ad8b055ce091de4ea31305b8c
#
_entry.id   7759a19ad8b055ce091de4ea31305b8c
#
_cell.length_a   1.000
_cell.length_b   1.000
_cell.length_c   1.000
_cell.angle_alpha   90.00
_cell.angle_beta   90.00
_cell.angle_gamma   90.00
#
_symmetry.space_group_name_H-M   'P 1'
#
loop_
_entity.id
_entity.type
_entity.pdbx_description
1 polymer ?
#
loop_
_entity_poly.entity_id
_entity_poly.type
_entity_poly.pdbx_seq_one_letter_code
_entity_poly.pdbx_strand_id
1 'polypeptide(L)'
;MGKIAVVFPGQGAQKVGMASDLYNEEERSTRVLNLAQETVEFDLLETMFTDNDGKLGETENTQPALLTHSIALLESLNHLKVDYTMGHSLGEYSSLVASGVLAFEDAVRIVRKRGQLMAQAFPNGVGGMAAVLGLNYDDVDKICQTLSTNEQLIEPANINSPGQIVVSGHKPLIDELVEKGKELGAKRVLPLAVSGPFHSSMMKVIEEDFANFINQFEWHNANYPIVQNVNAKGETDAEVIKRNMVKQLYSPVQFIQSTEWLINQGVDHFIEIGPGKVLSGLIKKINRDVKITSIQTLEDVKGWNNNHE
;
A
#
# COMPACT_ATOMS: atom_id res chain seq x y z
N MET A 1 -5.59 25.06 -14.05
CA MET A 1 -5.15 24.40 -12.81
C MET A 1 -4.81 22.97 -13.17
N GLY A 2 -3.69 22.47 -12.70
CA GLY A 2 -3.34 21.06 -12.87
C GLY A 2 -4.29 20.13 -12.12
N LYS A 3 -4.16 18.83 -12.36
CA LYS A 3 -4.98 17.81 -11.70
C LYS A 3 -4.32 17.35 -10.42
N ILE A 4 -5.13 16.89 -9.47
CA ILE A 4 -4.71 16.41 -8.15
C ILE A 4 -4.90 14.89 -8.07
N ALA A 5 -3.86 14.18 -7.65
CA ALA A 5 -3.95 12.79 -7.26
C ALA A 5 -3.74 12.65 -5.74
N VAL A 6 -4.68 12.00 -5.07
CA VAL A 6 -4.53 11.59 -3.68
C VAL A 6 -3.89 10.20 -3.64
N VAL A 7 -2.84 10.04 -2.83
CA VAL A 7 -2.07 8.80 -2.75
C VAL A 7 -1.99 8.29 -1.31
N PHE A 8 -2.08 6.98 -1.13
CA PHE A 8 -2.15 6.34 0.18
C PHE A 8 -1.02 5.34 0.39
N PRO A 9 -0.29 5.43 1.53
CA PRO A 9 0.81 4.53 1.83
C PRO A 9 0.33 3.11 2.16
N GLY A 10 1.22 2.14 1.96
CA GLY A 10 1.05 0.75 2.34
C GLY A 10 1.91 0.34 3.53
N GLN A 11 2.01 -0.98 3.73
CA GLN A 11 2.78 -1.59 4.81
C GLN A 11 4.24 -1.12 4.79
N GLY A 12 4.78 -0.81 5.96
CA GLY A 12 6.08 -0.19 6.18
C GLY A 12 5.98 1.28 6.60
N ALA A 13 4.82 1.94 6.40
CA ALA A 13 4.59 3.31 6.82
C ALA A 13 4.05 3.42 8.26
N GLN A 14 3.54 2.33 8.85
CA GLN A 14 2.99 2.32 10.20
C GLN A 14 4.03 2.69 11.25
N LYS A 15 3.59 3.37 12.28
CA LYS A 15 4.40 3.71 13.45
C LYS A 15 3.53 3.76 14.71
N VAL A 16 4.09 3.35 15.84
CA VAL A 16 3.41 3.48 17.14
C VAL A 16 3.10 4.95 17.40
N GLY A 17 1.90 5.23 17.89
CA GLY A 17 1.37 6.58 18.09
C GLY A 17 0.58 7.11 16.89
N MET A 18 0.52 6.38 15.76
CA MET A 18 -0.23 6.80 14.58
C MET A 18 -1.69 7.07 14.90
N ALA A 19 -2.23 8.19 14.42
CA ALA A 19 -3.58 8.69 14.62
C ALA A 19 -3.97 9.05 16.07
N SER A 20 -3.11 8.87 17.07
CA SER A 20 -3.42 9.20 18.47
C SER A 20 -3.67 10.69 18.69
N ASP A 21 -3.04 11.55 17.92
CA ASP A 21 -3.22 13.00 17.92
C ASP A 21 -4.57 13.45 17.34
N LEU A 22 -5.21 12.60 16.55
CA LEU A 22 -6.54 12.83 15.96
C LEU A 22 -7.67 12.44 16.93
N TYR A 23 -7.41 11.46 17.78
CA TYR A 23 -8.42 10.86 18.64
C TYR A 23 -8.88 11.83 19.73
N ASN A 24 -10.17 12.07 19.84
CA ASN A 24 -10.84 13.04 20.71
C ASN A 24 -10.52 14.53 20.40
N GLU A 25 -9.68 14.83 19.42
CA GLU A 25 -9.33 16.20 19.03
C GLU A 25 -10.02 16.63 17.72
N GLU A 26 -10.28 15.67 16.81
CA GLU A 26 -11.02 15.88 15.57
C GLU A 26 -12.21 14.90 15.51
N GLU A 27 -13.42 15.42 15.49
CA GLU A 27 -14.65 14.62 15.60
C GLU A 27 -14.80 13.60 14.46
N ARG A 28 -14.51 14.01 13.22
CA ARG A 28 -14.64 13.12 12.05
C ARG A 28 -13.62 11.99 12.10
N SER A 29 -12.38 12.29 12.44
CA SER A 29 -11.34 11.26 12.67
C SER A 29 -11.72 10.32 13.80
N THR A 30 -12.21 10.84 14.93
CA THR A 30 -12.62 10.04 16.09
C THR A 30 -13.73 9.05 15.72
N ARG A 31 -14.71 9.48 14.91
CA ARG A 31 -15.75 8.56 14.40
C ARG A 31 -15.18 7.42 13.56
N VAL A 32 -14.26 7.72 12.64
CA VAL A 32 -13.62 6.70 11.80
C VAL A 32 -12.82 5.71 12.67
N LEU A 33 -12.06 6.21 13.64
CA LEU A 33 -11.26 5.39 14.54
C LEU A 33 -12.14 4.45 15.39
N ASN A 34 -13.22 4.98 15.97
CA ASN A 34 -14.16 4.16 16.75
C ASN A 34 -14.87 3.12 15.89
N LEU A 35 -15.32 3.48 14.68
CA LEU A 35 -15.96 2.57 13.74
C LEU A 35 -15.04 1.42 13.34
N ALA A 36 -13.75 1.71 13.10
CA ALA A 36 -12.77 0.67 12.82
C ALA A 36 -12.57 -0.27 14.02
N GLN A 37 -12.49 0.29 15.25
CA GLN A 37 -12.38 -0.51 16.47
C GLN A 37 -13.59 -1.45 16.66
N GLU A 38 -14.80 -0.97 16.38
CA GLU A 38 -16.03 -1.77 16.47
C GLU A 38 -16.10 -2.87 15.38
N THR A 39 -15.34 -2.72 14.30
CA THR A 39 -15.40 -3.61 13.14
C THR A 39 -14.44 -4.81 13.26
N VAL A 40 -13.37 -4.68 14.05
CA VAL A 40 -12.37 -5.74 14.24
C VAL A 40 -12.48 -6.42 15.61
N GLU A 41 -11.95 -7.63 15.70
CA GLU A 41 -12.01 -8.49 16.88
C GLU A 41 -10.89 -8.26 17.92
N PHE A 42 -9.98 -7.32 17.65
CA PHE A 42 -8.84 -7.02 18.53
C PHE A 42 -8.80 -5.52 18.90
N ASP A 43 -7.97 -5.14 19.84
CA ASP A 43 -7.81 -3.75 20.25
C ASP A 43 -6.93 -2.99 19.24
N LEU A 44 -7.58 -2.49 18.18
CA LEU A 44 -6.95 -1.75 17.09
C LEU A 44 -6.38 -0.43 17.59
N LEU A 45 -7.13 0.31 18.40
CA LEU A 45 -6.70 1.62 18.88
C LEU A 45 -5.49 1.51 19.81
N GLU A 46 -5.47 0.52 20.70
CA GLU A 46 -4.30 0.23 21.52
C GLU A 46 -3.09 -0.10 20.65
N THR A 47 -3.27 -1.01 19.68
CA THR A 47 -2.22 -1.41 18.72
C THR A 47 -1.67 -0.21 17.93
N MET A 48 -2.53 0.74 17.52
CA MET A 48 -2.11 1.95 16.81
C MET A 48 -1.40 2.97 17.71
N PHE A 49 -1.90 3.17 18.93
CA PHE A 49 -1.48 4.28 19.79
C PHE A 49 -0.29 3.94 20.67
N THR A 50 -0.24 2.75 21.23
CA THR A 50 0.76 2.36 22.23
C THR A 50 1.50 1.06 21.92
N ASP A 51 0.83 0.14 21.21
CA ASP A 51 1.39 -1.17 20.79
C ASP A 51 2.10 -1.93 21.92
N ASN A 52 1.46 -2.02 23.08
CA ASN A 52 2.05 -2.66 24.26
C ASN A 52 2.46 -4.12 24.02
N ASP A 53 1.75 -4.81 23.15
CA ASP A 53 2.01 -6.20 22.78
C ASP A 53 2.99 -6.35 21.59
N GLY A 54 3.42 -5.25 20.94
CA GLY A 54 4.33 -5.27 19.81
C GLY A 54 3.74 -5.88 18.53
N LYS A 55 2.42 -5.74 18.32
CA LYS A 55 1.69 -6.41 17.23
C LYS A 55 1.41 -5.53 16.01
N LEU A 56 1.71 -4.23 16.07
CA LEU A 56 1.45 -3.31 14.95
C LEU A 56 2.20 -3.72 13.67
N GLY A 57 3.37 -4.36 13.80
CA GLY A 57 4.17 -4.86 12.68
C GLY A 57 3.64 -6.14 12.04
N GLU A 58 2.71 -6.86 12.66
CA GLU A 58 2.09 -8.05 12.10
C GLU A 58 1.17 -7.66 10.93
N THR A 59 1.36 -8.28 9.76
CA THR A 59 0.66 -7.91 8.52
C THR A 59 -0.86 -7.78 8.69
N GLU A 60 -1.46 -8.69 9.44
CA GLU A 60 -2.91 -8.69 9.67
C GLU A 60 -3.42 -7.54 10.55
N ASN A 61 -2.55 -6.95 11.39
CA ASN A 61 -2.86 -5.79 12.21
C ASN A 61 -2.45 -4.47 11.52
N THR A 62 -1.33 -4.48 10.82
CA THR A 62 -0.82 -3.33 10.06
C THR A 62 -1.84 -2.83 9.03
N GLN A 63 -2.48 -3.75 8.31
CA GLN A 63 -3.37 -3.38 7.21
C GLN A 63 -4.60 -2.59 7.68
N PRO A 64 -5.41 -3.04 8.64
CA PRO A 64 -6.51 -2.23 9.14
C PRO A 64 -6.04 -0.94 9.82
N ALA A 65 -4.88 -0.92 10.49
CA ALA A 65 -4.33 0.28 11.11
C ALA A 65 -4.00 1.38 10.09
N LEU A 66 -3.34 1.02 8.99
CA LEU A 66 -3.00 1.97 7.91
C LEU A 66 -4.24 2.49 7.19
N LEU A 67 -5.18 1.62 6.84
CA LEU A 67 -6.45 2.02 6.23
C LEU A 67 -7.19 3.00 7.14
N THR A 68 -7.32 2.68 8.41
CA THR A 68 -8.04 3.51 9.39
C THR A 68 -7.40 4.89 9.55
N HIS A 69 -6.08 4.96 9.69
CA HIS A 69 -5.39 6.25 9.81
C HIS A 69 -5.57 7.11 8.56
N SER A 70 -5.37 6.52 7.37
CA SER A 70 -5.51 7.26 6.11
C SER A 70 -6.93 7.80 5.90
N ILE A 71 -7.95 7.01 6.21
CA ILE A 71 -9.36 7.46 6.07
C ILE A 71 -9.74 8.45 7.17
N ALA A 72 -9.25 8.29 8.41
CA ALA A 72 -9.47 9.27 9.47
C ALA A 72 -8.93 10.67 9.10
N LEU A 73 -7.75 10.73 8.50
CA LEU A 73 -7.19 11.98 7.97
C LEU A 73 -8.03 12.52 6.79
N LEU A 74 -8.36 11.67 5.83
CA LEU A 74 -9.11 12.05 4.63
C LEU A 74 -10.45 12.70 4.98
N GLU A 75 -11.23 12.07 5.87
CA GLU A 75 -12.54 12.53 6.31
C GLU A 75 -12.48 13.89 7.05
N SER A 76 -11.32 14.25 7.57
CA SER A 76 -11.10 15.49 8.32
C SER A 76 -10.67 16.67 7.44
N LEU A 77 -10.40 16.43 6.14
CA LEU A 77 -10.00 17.48 5.20
C LEU A 77 -11.23 18.19 4.60
N ASN A 78 -11.22 19.51 4.62
CA ASN A 78 -12.22 20.35 3.98
C ASN A 78 -11.83 20.62 2.52
N HIS A 79 -12.83 20.66 1.64
CA HIS A 79 -12.67 21.12 0.25
C HIS A 79 -11.56 20.46 -0.56
N LEU A 80 -11.23 19.19 -0.24
CA LEU A 80 -10.24 18.43 -0.98
C LEU A 80 -10.80 18.08 -2.37
N LYS A 81 -10.18 18.63 -3.41
CA LYS A 81 -10.45 18.23 -4.78
C LYS A 81 -9.63 16.98 -5.12
N VAL A 82 -10.26 15.98 -5.71
CA VAL A 82 -9.62 14.75 -6.16
C VAL A 82 -9.98 14.49 -7.61
N ASP A 83 -8.97 14.40 -8.48
CA ASP A 83 -9.15 14.00 -9.88
C ASP A 83 -8.82 12.53 -10.10
N TYR A 84 -7.85 12.01 -9.33
CA TYR A 84 -7.41 10.60 -9.34
C TYR A 84 -7.01 10.16 -7.94
N THR A 85 -7.01 8.85 -7.74
CA THR A 85 -6.42 8.27 -6.53
C THR A 85 -5.57 7.06 -6.86
N MET A 86 -4.60 6.79 -6.01
CA MET A 86 -3.68 5.66 -6.11
C MET A 86 -3.22 5.26 -4.71
N GLY A 87 -2.94 3.99 -4.49
CA GLY A 87 -2.34 3.53 -3.26
C GLY A 87 -1.26 2.48 -3.52
N HIS A 88 -0.34 2.30 -2.58
CA HIS A 88 0.69 1.28 -2.66
C HIS A 88 0.24 0.04 -1.90
N SER A 89 0.02 -1.08 -2.60
CA SER A 89 -0.44 -2.35 -2.01
C SER A 89 -1.69 -2.15 -1.13
N LEU A 90 -1.58 -2.23 0.19
CA LEU A 90 -2.68 -1.93 1.15
C LEU A 90 -3.33 -0.55 0.87
N GLY A 91 -2.51 0.44 0.51
CA GLY A 91 -3.01 1.79 0.22
C GLY A 91 -4.02 1.86 -0.91
N GLU A 92 -4.06 0.88 -1.81
CA GLU A 92 -5.08 0.80 -2.86
C GLU A 92 -6.49 0.60 -2.27
N TYR A 93 -6.62 -0.06 -1.09
CA TYR A 93 -7.89 -0.15 -0.36
C TYR A 93 -8.34 1.19 0.22
N SER A 94 -7.41 2.01 0.68
CA SER A 94 -7.72 3.40 1.06
C SER A 94 -8.24 4.20 -0.14
N SER A 95 -7.71 3.95 -1.33
CA SER A 95 -8.22 4.53 -2.58
C SER A 95 -9.64 4.05 -2.93
N LEU A 96 -9.95 2.76 -2.67
CA LEU A 96 -11.31 2.21 -2.87
C LEU A 96 -12.34 2.91 -1.99
N VAL A 97 -12.02 3.13 -0.72
CA VAL A 97 -12.90 3.86 0.21
C VAL A 97 -13.02 5.33 -0.21
N ALA A 98 -11.90 5.99 -0.48
CA ALA A 98 -11.86 7.39 -0.89
C ALA A 98 -12.71 7.67 -2.14
N SER A 99 -12.72 6.76 -3.10
CA SER A 99 -13.48 6.91 -4.36
C SER A 99 -14.89 6.31 -4.31
N GLY A 100 -15.34 5.82 -3.15
CA GLY A 100 -16.70 5.31 -2.95
C GLY A 100 -16.95 3.91 -3.50
N VAL A 101 -15.91 3.14 -3.80
CA VAL A 101 -16.05 1.74 -4.29
C VAL A 101 -16.46 0.80 -3.17
N LEU A 102 -15.93 0.98 -1.97
CA LEU A 102 -16.25 0.20 -0.76
C LEU A 102 -16.67 1.10 0.38
N ALA A 103 -17.63 0.65 1.18
CA ALA A 103 -17.87 1.21 2.50
C ALA A 103 -16.64 1.00 3.39
N PHE A 104 -16.38 1.93 4.31
CA PHE A 104 -15.18 1.89 5.15
C PHE A 104 -15.12 0.62 6.01
N GLU A 105 -16.22 0.25 6.67
CA GLU A 105 -16.28 -0.95 7.51
C GLU A 105 -16.03 -2.23 6.71
N ASP A 106 -16.54 -2.30 5.48
CA ASP A 106 -16.31 -3.43 4.59
C ASP A 106 -14.84 -3.51 4.18
N ALA A 107 -14.23 -2.37 3.87
CA ALA A 107 -12.81 -2.29 3.58
C ALA A 107 -11.95 -2.72 4.78
N VAL A 108 -12.31 -2.32 6.01
CA VAL A 108 -11.63 -2.76 7.24
C VAL A 108 -11.68 -4.29 7.38
N ARG A 109 -12.85 -4.91 7.19
CA ARG A 109 -13.00 -6.39 7.21
C ARG A 109 -12.18 -7.06 6.12
N ILE A 110 -12.21 -6.50 4.91
CA ILE A 110 -11.47 -7.04 3.76
C ILE A 110 -9.97 -6.99 4.01
N VAL A 111 -9.41 -5.86 4.45
CA VAL A 111 -7.96 -5.76 4.66
C VAL A 111 -7.49 -6.56 5.87
N ARG A 112 -8.32 -6.72 6.90
CA ARG A 112 -8.07 -7.65 8.01
C ARG A 112 -7.92 -9.08 7.49
N LYS A 113 -8.89 -9.55 6.71
CA LYS A 113 -8.85 -10.89 6.09
C LYS A 113 -7.69 -11.03 5.12
N ARG A 114 -7.43 -10.00 4.30
CA ARG A 114 -6.28 -9.97 3.40
C ARG A 114 -4.98 -10.17 4.16
N GLY A 115 -4.76 -9.43 5.23
CA GLY A 115 -3.57 -9.54 6.07
C GLY A 115 -3.40 -10.95 6.68
N GLN A 116 -4.49 -11.53 7.19
CA GLN A 116 -4.50 -12.91 7.72
C GLN A 116 -4.14 -13.94 6.65
N LEU A 117 -4.78 -13.90 5.48
CA LEU A 117 -4.47 -14.82 4.39
C LEU A 117 -3.03 -14.67 3.88
N MET A 118 -2.54 -13.44 3.74
CA MET A 118 -1.15 -13.19 3.34
C MET A 118 -0.15 -13.70 4.37
N ALA A 119 -0.39 -13.47 5.67
CA ALA A 119 0.50 -13.93 6.73
C ALA A 119 0.52 -15.46 6.88
N GLN A 120 -0.59 -16.11 6.58
CA GLN A 120 -0.78 -17.56 6.74
C GLN A 120 -0.54 -18.37 5.46
N ALA A 121 -0.29 -17.72 4.32
CA ALA A 121 -0.13 -18.37 3.03
C ALA A 121 0.99 -19.41 3.01
N PHE A 122 2.07 -19.15 3.74
CA PHE A 122 3.22 -20.03 3.88
C PHE A 122 3.72 -20.08 5.33
N PRO A 123 4.31 -21.20 5.76
CA PRO A 123 5.04 -21.24 7.03
C PRO A 123 6.17 -20.21 7.06
N ASN A 124 6.49 -19.72 8.25
CA ASN A 124 7.61 -18.80 8.43
C ASN A 124 8.92 -19.40 7.87
N GLY A 125 9.67 -18.60 7.13
CA GLY A 125 10.94 -18.99 6.53
C GLY A 125 10.83 -19.63 5.14
N VAL A 126 9.64 -19.85 4.60
CA VAL A 126 9.45 -20.35 3.22
C VAL A 126 9.64 -19.25 2.19
N GLY A 127 9.08 -18.09 2.44
CA GLY A 127 9.19 -16.93 1.54
C GLY A 127 9.75 -15.71 2.23
N GLY A 128 10.07 -14.69 1.43
CA GLY A 128 10.58 -13.43 1.91
C GLY A 128 10.65 -12.37 0.82
N MET A 129 11.10 -11.17 1.22
CA MET A 129 11.26 -10.02 0.33
C MET A 129 12.56 -9.28 0.64
N ALA A 130 13.12 -8.63 -0.38
CA ALA A 130 14.27 -7.76 -0.22
C ALA A 130 14.20 -6.54 -1.15
N ALA A 131 14.65 -5.38 -0.67
CA ALA A 131 14.78 -4.18 -1.48
C ALA A 131 16.16 -4.17 -2.17
N VAL A 132 16.15 -4.13 -3.49
CA VAL A 132 17.35 -4.00 -4.34
C VAL A 132 17.54 -2.53 -4.69
N LEU A 133 18.66 -1.96 -4.30
CA LEU A 133 19.00 -0.56 -4.52
C LEU A 133 20.10 -0.41 -5.59
N GLY A 134 19.92 0.58 -6.47
CA GLY A 134 20.93 0.98 -7.44
C GLY A 134 20.86 0.28 -8.80
N LEU A 135 19.87 -0.58 -9.01
CA LEU A 135 19.59 -1.24 -10.29
C LEU A 135 18.24 -0.80 -10.88
N ASN A 136 18.11 -0.85 -12.18
CA ASN A 136 16.83 -0.67 -12.88
C ASN A 136 16.01 -1.98 -12.89
N TYR A 137 14.78 -1.90 -13.39
CA TYR A 137 13.87 -3.05 -13.44
C TYR A 137 14.44 -4.21 -14.27
N ASP A 138 14.96 -3.92 -15.48
CA ASP A 138 15.43 -4.97 -16.41
C ASP A 138 16.62 -5.75 -15.84
N ASP A 139 17.52 -5.06 -15.12
CA ASP A 139 18.66 -5.71 -14.47
C ASP A 139 18.20 -6.58 -13.30
N VAL A 140 17.25 -6.09 -12.48
CA VAL A 140 16.68 -6.87 -11.38
C VAL A 140 15.92 -8.09 -11.89
N ASP A 141 15.12 -7.93 -12.95
CA ASP A 141 14.36 -9.04 -13.55
C ASP A 141 15.30 -10.13 -14.09
N LYS A 142 16.39 -9.75 -14.77
CA LYS A 142 17.44 -10.70 -15.23
C LYS A 142 18.07 -11.46 -14.07
N ILE A 143 18.38 -10.78 -12.97
CA ILE A 143 18.91 -11.40 -11.75
C ILE A 143 17.91 -12.42 -11.23
N CYS A 144 16.63 -12.03 -11.11
CA CYS A 144 15.57 -12.92 -10.67
C CYS A 144 15.43 -14.17 -11.55
N GLN A 145 15.45 -14.00 -12.88
CA GLN A 145 15.42 -15.10 -13.83
C GLN A 145 16.65 -16.04 -13.71
N THR A 146 17.82 -15.47 -13.46
CA THR A 146 19.07 -16.23 -13.32
C THR A 146 19.10 -17.06 -12.03
N LEU A 147 18.59 -16.50 -10.93
CA LEU A 147 18.55 -17.18 -9.63
C LEU A 147 17.41 -18.19 -9.52
N SER A 148 16.32 -17.99 -10.24
CA SER A 148 15.15 -18.88 -10.20
C SER A 148 15.47 -20.23 -10.84
N THR A 149 14.87 -21.28 -10.28
CA THR A 149 14.96 -22.67 -10.75
C THR A 149 13.56 -23.20 -11.06
N ASN A 150 13.46 -24.47 -11.44
CA ASN A 150 12.17 -25.14 -11.62
C ASN A 150 11.39 -25.31 -10.30
N GLU A 151 12.08 -25.31 -9.17
CA GLU A 151 11.49 -25.56 -7.84
C GLU A 151 11.34 -24.32 -7.01
N GLN A 152 12.17 -23.30 -7.23
CA GLN A 152 12.22 -22.07 -6.45
C GLN A 152 12.25 -20.85 -7.36
N LEU A 153 11.47 -19.85 -7.00
CA LEU A 153 11.39 -18.59 -7.75
C LEU A 153 11.66 -17.37 -6.88
N ILE A 154 12.12 -16.31 -7.53
CA ILE A 154 12.22 -14.95 -7.04
C ILE A 154 11.78 -14.02 -8.17
N GLU A 155 10.98 -13.01 -7.86
CA GLU A 155 10.34 -12.13 -8.84
C GLU A 155 10.37 -10.68 -8.38
N PRO A 156 10.42 -9.69 -9.30
CA PRO A 156 10.11 -8.30 -8.94
C PRO A 156 8.70 -8.19 -8.38
N ALA A 157 8.55 -7.52 -7.23
CA ALA A 157 7.29 -7.43 -6.50
C ALA A 157 6.79 -5.99 -6.30
N ASN A 158 7.71 -5.01 -6.07
CA ASN A 158 7.36 -3.59 -6.02
C ASN A 158 8.34 -2.81 -6.88
N ILE A 159 7.82 -2.18 -7.92
CA ILE A 159 8.58 -1.33 -8.83
C ILE A 159 8.42 0.11 -8.34
N ASN A 160 9.20 0.47 -7.30
CA ASN A 160 8.93 1.63 -6.45
C ASN A 160 9.43 2.96 -7.01
N SER A 161 10.67 3.01 -7.45
CA SER A 161 11.29 4.19 -8.05
C SER A 161 12.52 3.78 -8.86
N PRO A 162 13.05 4.64 -9.73
CA PRO A 162 14.35 4.40 -10.34
C PRO A 162 15.40 4.04 -9.28
N GLY A 163 16.02 2.87 -9.43
CA GLY A 163 17.02 2.37 -8.48
C GLY A 163 16.46 1.81 -7.15
N GLN A 164 15.16 1.52 -7.06
CA GLN A 164 14.55 0.87 -5.90
C GLN A 164 13.45 -0.11 -6.33
N ILE A 165 13.83 -1.38 -6.43
CA ILE A 165 12.94 -2.48 -6.79
C ILE A 165 12.94 -3.48 -5.63
N VAL A 166 11.77 -3.86 -5.15
CA VAL A 166 11.61 -4.93 -4.17
C VAL A 166 11.37 -6.24 -4.92
N VAL A 167 12.06 -7.27 -4.50
CA VAL A 167 11.89 -8.64 -4.99
C VAL A 167 11.25 -9.52 -3.93
N SER A 168 10.57 -10.55 -4.36
CA SER A 168 9.79 -11.46 -3.51
C SER A 168 9.89 -12.88 -4.04
N GLY A 169 9.92 -13.86 -3.15
CA GLY A 169 10.01 -15.26 -3.55
C GLY A 169 10.47 -16.18 -2.43
N HIS A 170 11.04 -17.33 -2.81
CA HIS A 170 11.56 -18.29 -1.87
C HIS A 170 12.73 -17.74 -1.04
N LYS A 171 12.66 -17.95 0.27
CA LYS A 171 13.61 -17.39 1.23
C LYS A 171 15.08 -17.71 0.91
N PRO A 172 15.45 -18.94 0.49
CA PRO A 172 16.83 -19.23 0.12
C PRO A 172 17.37 -18.34 -1.01
N LEU A 173 16.55 -18.03 -2.02
CA LEU A 173 16.92 -17.14 -3.13
C LEU A 173 17.00 -15.67 -2.69
N ILE A 174 16.12 -15.25 -1.78
CA ILE A 174 16.20 -13.92 -1.16
C ILE A 174 17.52 -13.79 -0.39
N ASP A 175 17.88 -14.78 0.42
CA ASP A 175 19.13 -14.79 1.20
C ASP A 175 20.37 -14.78 0.29
N GLU A 176 20.36 -15.56 -0.77
CA GLU A 176 21.43 -15.57 -1.78
C GLU A 176 21.56 -14.18 -2.44
N LEU A 177 20.46 -13.54 -2.80
CA LEU A 177 20.50 -12.20 -3.37
C LEU A 177 21.01 -11.14 -2.37
N VAL A 178 20.65 -11.26 -1.09
CA VAL A 178 21.17 -10.37 -0.03
C VAL A 178 22.70 -10.53 0.10
N GLU A 179 23.21 -11.76 0.06
CA GLU A 179 24.64 -12.05 0.15
C GLU A 179 25.42 -11.58 -1.09
N LYS A 180 24.93 -11.93 -2.29
CA LYS A 180 25.62 -11.72 -3.57
C LYS A 180 25.25 -10.42 -4.28
N GLY A 181 24.34 -9.64 -3.76
CA GLY A 181 23.74 -8.50 -4.47
C GLY A 181 24.74 -7.49 -5.03
N LYS A 182 25.84 -7.23 -4.30
CA LYS A 182 26.91 -6.33 -4.76
C LYS A 182 27.67 -6.90 -5.96
N GLU A 183 27.94 -8.21 -5.95
CA GLU A 183 28.58 -8.91 -7.07
C GLU A 183 27.71 -8.92 -8.31
N LEU A 184 26.38 -8.91 -8.11
CA LEU A 184 25.37 -8.84 -9.15
C LEU A 184 25.08 -7.40 -9.63
N GLY A 185 25.80 -6.41 -9.10
CA GLY A 185 25.72 -5.01 -9.55
C GLY A 185 24.83 -4.11 -8.71
N ALA A 186 24.15 -4.63 -7.69
CA ALA A 186 23.35 -3.80 -6.78
C ALA A 186 24.24 -2.95 -5.87
N LYS A 187 23.85 -1.71 -5.63
CA LYS A 187 24.51 -0.88 -4.62
C LYS A 187 24.32 -1.47 -3.22
N ARG A 188 23.12 -1.98 -2.95
CA ARG A 188 22.73 -2.60 -1.68
C ARG A 188 21.48 -3.48 -1.87
N VAL A 189 21.41 -4.57 -1.12
CA VAL A 189 20.19 -5.39 -0.98
C VAL A 189 19.85 -5.48 0.50
N LEU A 190 18.62 -5.12 0.83
CA LEU A 190 18.11 -5.06 2.21
C LEU A 190 16.96 -6.03 2.39
N PRO A 191 17.07 -7.04 3.27
CA PRO A 191 15.94 -7.88 3.60
C PRO A 191 14.84 -7.06 4.27
N LEU A 192 13.58 -7.37 3.95
CA LEU A 192 12.42 -6.75 4.57
C LEU A 192 11.88 -7.61 5.70
N ALA A 193 11.42 -6.96 6.78
CA ALA A 193 10.80 -7.63 7.92
C ALA A 193 9.32 -7.95 7.61
N VAL A 194 9.10 -8.91 6.70
CA VAL A 194 7.77 -9.39 6.30
C VAL A 194 7.71 -10.91 6.39
N SER A 195 6.51 -11.45 6.63
CA SER A 195 6.30 -12.87 6.90
C SER A 195 6.14 -13.75 5.65
N GLY A 196 6.09 -13.17 4.45
CA GLY A 196 5.80 -13.94 3.25
C GLY A 196 6.30 -13.32 1.94
N PRO A 197 6.15 -14.07 0.83
CA PRO A 197 6.59 -13.66 -0.50
C PRO A 197 5.52 -12.83 -1.22
N PHE A 198 5.13 -11.68 -0.62
CA PHE A 198 4.04 -10.86 -1.08
C PHE A 198 4.27 -10.33 -2.50
N HIS A 199 3.19 -10.21 -3.29
CA HIS A 199 3.20 -9.75 -4.67
C HIS A 199 4.03 -10.62 -5.63
N SER A 200 4.39 -11.83 -5.25
CA SER A 200 4.94 -12.85 -6.15
C SER A 200 3.85 -13.83 -6.58
N SER A 201 4.11 -14.59 -7.65
CA SER A 201 3.20 -15.64 -8.12
C SER A 201 2.95 -16.74 -7.08
N MET A 202 3.81 -16.90 -6.07
CA MET A 202 3.60 -17.79 -4.93
C MET A 202 2.30 -17.47 -4.18
N MET A 203 1.93 -16.19 -4.07
CA MET A 203 0.72 -15.74 -3.36
C MET A 203 -0.58 -16.16 -4.06
N LYS A 204 -0.53 -16.75 -5.25
CA LYS A 204 -1.71 -17.27 -5.94
C LYS A 204 -2.44 -18.37 -5.15
N VAL A 205 -1.77 -18.99 -4.19
CA VAL A 205 -2.36 -20.00 -3.31
C VAL A 205 -3.55 -19.50 -2.48
N ILE A 206 -3.65 -18.18 -2.25
CA ILE A 206 -4.76 -17.56 -1.49
C ILE A 206 -5.80 -16.88 -2.40
N GLU A 207 -5.67 -17.00 -3.71
CA GLU A 207 -6.53 -16.33 -4.69
C GLU A 207 -8.02 -16.66 -4.48
N GLU A 208 -8.34 -17.95 -4.41
CA GLU A 208 -9.72 -18.42 -4.30
C GLU A 208 -10.36 -18.01 -2.96
N ASP A 209 -9.66 -18.21 -1.86
CA ASP A 209 -10.16 -17.84 -0.53
C ASP A 209 -10.42 -16.34 -0.42
N PHE A 210 -9.52 -15.52 -0.97
CA PHE A 210 -9.67 -14.08 -0.95
C PHE A 210 -10.80 -13.62 -1.90
N ALA A 211 -10.89 -14.18 -3.11
CA ALA A 211 -11.95 -13.86 -4.05
C ALA A 211 -13.34 -14.21 -3.47
N ASN A 212 -13.49 -15.37 -2.86
CA ASN A 212 -14.72 -15.79 -2.20
C ASN A 212 -15.09 -14.86 -1.04
N PHE A 213 -14.12 -14.38 -0.29
CA PHE A 213 -14.37 -13.46 0.81
C PHE A 213 -14.86 -12.09 0.31
N ILE A 214 -14.16 -11.47 -0.64
CA ILE A 214 -14.53 -10.12 -1.12
C ILE A 214 -15.83 -10.10 -1.93
N ASN A 215 -16.26 -11.24 -2.47
CA ASN A 215 -17.56 -11.35 -3.16
C ASN A 215 -18.78 -11.24 -2.22
N GLN A 216 -18.58 -11.26 -0.91
CA GLN A 216 -19.64 -11.09 0.08
C GLN A 216 -20.02 -9.63 0.30
N PHE A 217 -19.23 -8.70 -0.22
CA PHE A 217 -19.40 -7.26 -0.03
C PHE A 217 -19.93 -6.58 -1.29
N GLU A 218 -20.58 -5.42 -1.09
CA GLU A 218 -21.08 -4.60 -2.18
C GLU A 218 -19.95 -3.70 -2.72
N TRP A 219 -19.80 -3.71 -4.05
CA TRP A 219 -18.80 -2.92 -4.77
C TRP A 219 -19.51 -1.95 -5.71
N HIS A 220 -19.14 -0.68 -5.66
CA HIS A 220 -19.69 0.37 -6.49
C HIS A 220 -18.67 0.90 -7.49
N ASN A 221 -19.14 1.50 -8.58
CA ASN A 221 -18.25 2.21 -9.49
C ASN A 221 -17.58 3.38 -8.78
N ALA A 222 -16.31 3.61 -9.11
CA ALA A 222 -15.54 4.68 -8.49
C ALA A 222 -16.05 6.07 -8.95
N ASN A 223 -16.12 7.01 -8.01
CA ASN A 223 -16.48 8.41 -8.29
C ASN A 223 -15.40 9.14 -9.11
N TYR A 224 -14.14 8.71 -8.99
CA TYR A 224 -13.00 9.16 -9.78
C TYR A 224 -12.02 7.99 -9.97
N PRO A 225 -11.23 7.98 -11.08
CA PRO A 225 -10.43 6.82 -11.41
C PRO A 225 -9.39 6.47 -10.34
N ILE A 226 -9.28 5.17 -10.06
CA ILE A 226 -8.25 4.57 -9.21
C ILE A 226 -7.16 4.01 -10.11
N VAL A 227 -5.93 4.46 -9.96
CA VAL A 227 -4.80 3.87 -10.69
C VAL A 227 -4.39 2.59 -9.98
N GLN A 228 -4.62 1.46 -10.64
CA GLN A 228 -4.47 0.16 -10.03
C GLN A 228 -3.04 -0.37 -10.12
N ASN A 229 -2.56 -1.01 -9.04
CA ASN A 229 -1.18 -1.51 -8.95
C ASN A 229 -0.82 -2.52 -10.02
N VAL A 230 -1.78 -3.37 -10.43
CA VAL A 230 -1.53 -4.50 -11.33
C VAL A 230 -1.27 -4.11 -12.78
N ASN A 231 -1.80 -2.97 -13.23
CA ASN A 231 -1.74 -2.56 -14.65
C ASN A 231 -1.36 -1.08 -14.85
N ALA A 232 -1.20 -0.32 -13.77
CA ALA A 232 -0.83 1.09 -13.79
C ALA A 232 -1.79 1.97 -14.62
N LYS A 233 -3.09 1.68 -14.59
CA LYS A 233 -4.12 2.41 -15.34
C LYS A 233 -5.27 2.80 -14.43
N GLY A 234 -5.87 3.96 -14.70
CA GLY A 234 -7.08 4.42 -14.03
C GLY A 234 -8.29 3.57 -14.41
N GLU A 235 -9.06 3.16 -13.41
CA GLU A 235 -10.24 2.34 -13.55
C GLU A 235 -11.40 2.89 -12.69
N THR A 236 -12.63 2.76 -13.17
CA THR A 236 -13.84 3.17 -12.44
C THR A 236 -14.87 2.05 -12.33
N ASP A 237 -14.78 1.01 -13.16
CA ASP A 237 -15.73 -0.10 -13.15
C ASP A 237 -15.49 -1.03 -11.94
N ALA A 238 -16.52 -1.22 -11.12
CA ALA A 238 -16.45 -2.00 -9.88
C ALA A 238 -16.00 -3.45 -10.09
N GLU A 239 -16.48 -4.12 -11.15
CA GLU A 239 -16.14 -5.52 -11.42
C GLU A 239 -14.71 -5.68 -11.93
N VAL A 240 -14.21 -4.72 -12.71
CA VAL A 240 -12.81 -4.69 -13.15
C VAL A 240 -11.91 -4.44 -11.95
N ILE A 241 -12.24 -3.44 -11.12
CA ILE A 241 -11.50 -3.12 -9.89
C ILE A 241 -11.44 -4.36 -8.99
N LYS A 242 -12.57 -4.99 -8.68
CA LYS A 242 -12.63 -6.17 -7.81
C LYS A 242 -11.74 -7.32 -8.31
N ARG A 243 -11.79 -7.66 -9.60
CA ARG A 243 -10.90 -8.66 -10.19
C ARG A 243 -9.43 -8.30 -10.07
N ASN A 244 -9.10 -7.04 -10.29
CA ASN A 244 -7.72 -6.56 -10.16
C ASN A 244 -7.22 -6.57 -8.71
N MET A 245 -8.08 -6.33 -7.72
CA MET A 245 -7.71 -6.44 -6.31
C MET A 245 -7.35 -7.87 -5.90
N VAL A 246 -7.97 -8.88 -6.50
CA VAL A 246 -7.55 -10.28 -6.32
C VAL A 246 -6.16 -10.52 -6.95
N LYS A 247 -5.97 -10.08 -8.19
CA LYS A 247 -4.68 -10.23 -8.90
C LYS A 247 -3.54 -9.47 -8.21
N GLN A 248 -3.84 -8.39 -7.51
CA GLN A 248 -2.85 -7.59 -6.79
C GLN A 248 -2.05 -8.42 -5.77
N LEU A 249 -2.66 -9.44 -5.17
CA LEU A 249 -2.00 -10.32 -4.18
C LEU A 249 -0.73 -10.97 -4.72
N TYR A 250 -0.74 -11.37 -5.99
CA TYR A 250 0.31 -12.15 -6.64
C TYR A 250 0.92 -11.47 -7.88
N SER A 251 0.71 -10.17 -8.01
CA SER A 251 1.25 -9.36 -9.12
C SER A 251 2.12 -8.22 -8.59
N PRO A 252 3.11 -7.75 -9.35
CA PRO A 252 3.92 -6.61 -8.97
C PRO A 252 3.10 -5.34 -8.76
N VAL A 253 3.48 -4.55 -7.76
CA VAL A 253 3.01 -3.17 -7.59
C VAL A 253 3.79 -2.28 -8.56
N GLN A 254 3.13 -1.81 -9.61
CA GLN A 254 3.73 -0.99 -10.66
C GLN A 254 3.67 0.51 -10.30
N PHE A 255 4.41 0.90 -9.25
CA PHE A 255 4.30 2.26 -8.69
C PHE A 255 4.92 3.33 -9.60
N ILE A 256 6.07 3.03 -10.25
CA ILE A 256 6.67 3.93 -11.26
C ILE A 256 5.67 4.19 -12.37
N GLN A 257 5.18 3.13 -13.00
CA GLN A 257 4.27 3.22 -14.15
C GLN A 257 2.96 3.93 -13.78
N SER A 258 2.45 3.67 -12.57
CA SER A 258 1.25 4.34 -12.05
C SER A 258 1.46 5.84 -11.86
N THR A 259 2.60 6.23 -11.31
CA THR A 259 2.96 7.65 -11.13
C THR A 259 3.14 8.36 -12.47
N GLU A 260 3.87 7.74 -13.41
CA GLU A 260 4.06 8.27 -14.75
C GLU A 260 2.75 8.37 -15.52
N TRP A 261 1.86 7.38 -15.39
CA TRP A 261 0.54 7.43 -15.99
C TRP A 261 -0.26 8.64 -15.48
N LEU A 262 -0.27 8.89 -14.16
CA LEU A 262 -0.94 10.05 -13.56
C LEU A 262 -0.39 11.37 -14.10
N ILE A 263 0.93 11.50 -14.17
CA ILE A 263 1.58 12.70 -14.72
C ILE A 263 1.18 12.91 -16.18
N ASN A 264 1.15 11.84 -16.99
CA ASN A 264 0.68 11.89 -18.37
C ASN A 264 -0.81 12.23 -18.52
N GLN A 265 -1.62 12.00 -17.49
CA GLN A 265 -3.01 12.48 -17.42
C GLN A 265 -3.13 13.96 -16.98
N GLY A 266 -2.02 14.65 -16.74
CA GLY A 266 -1.97 16.05 -16.34
C GLY A 266 -2.00 16.27 -14.82
N VAL A 267 -1.68 15.24 -14.03
CA VAL A 267 -1.50 15.40 -12.57
C VAL A 267 -0.17 16.10 -12.33
N ASP A 268 -0.21 17.23 -11.66
CA ASP A 268 0.96 18.03 -11.27
C ASP A 268 1.07 18.21 -9.74
N HIS A 269 0.05 17.77 -8.99
CA HIS A 269 0.03 17.81 -7.54
C HIS A 269 -0.40 16.46 -6.94
N PHE A 270 0.48 15.86 -6.14
CA PHE A 270 0.21 14.65 -5.38
C PHE A 270 0.01 15.00 -3.90
N ILE A 271 -1.00 14.43 -3.27
CA ILE A 271 -1.30 14.60 -1.86
C ILE A 271 -1.23 13.21 -1.20
N GLU A 272 -0.17 12.96 -0.42
CA GLU A 272 -0.03 11.73 0.36
C GLU A 272 -0.78 11.87 1.67
N ILE A 273 -1.76 10.97 1.92
CA ILE A 273 -2.61 10.97 3.12
C ILE A 273 -2.38 9.65 3.88
N GLY A 274 -1.78 9.75 5.05
CA GLY A 274 -1.43 8.62 5.90
C GLY A 274 -0.13 8.84 6.65
N PRO A 275 0.33 7.85 7.44
CA PRO A 275 1.56 7.98 8.20
C PRO A 275 2.80 7.99 7.31
N GLY A 276 3.77 8.82 7.63
CA GLY A 276 5.06 8.90 6.93
C GLY A 276 5.01 9.71 5.62
N LYS A 277 6.11 9.65 4.87
CA LYS A 277 6.32 10.34 3.58
C LYS A 277 6.98 9.42 2.55
N VAL A 278 6.66 8.13 2.62
CA VAL A 278 7.30 7.12 1.76
C VAL A 278 6.97 7.37 0.29
N LEU A 279 5.69 7.53 -0.03
CA LEU A 279 5.27 7.74 -1.42
C LEU A 279 5.72 9.09 -1.95
N SER A 280 5.72 10.14 -1.11
CA SER A 280 6.29 11.44 -1.45
C SER A 280 7.74 11.34 -1.89
N GLY A 281 8.54 10.55 -1.16
CA GLY A 281 9.94 10.29 -1.50
C GLY A 281 10.10 9.51 -2.81
N LEU A 282 9.25 8.52 -3.06
CA LEU A 282 9.26 7.74 -4.31
C LEU A 282 8.86 8.59 -5.52
N ILE A 283 7.78 9.36 -5.39
CA ILE A 283 7.28 10.25 -6.45
C ILE A 283 8.34 11.28 -6.83
N LYS A 284 9.04 11.89 -5.85
CA LYS A 284 10.13 12.84 -6.12
C LYS A 284 11.31 12.22 -6.85
N LYS A 285 11.58 10.93 -6.66
CA LYS A 285 12.60 10.21 -7.43
C LYS A 285 12.16 9.91 -8.86
N ILE A 286 10.85 9.75 -9.08
CA ILE A 286 10.27 9.50 -10.41
C ILE A 286 10.20 10.83 -11.19
N ASN A 287 9.67 11.88 -10.57
CA ASN A 287 9.56 13.21 -11.18
C ASN A 287 9.73 14.31 -10.11
N ARG A 288 10.73 15.18 -10.31
CA ARG A 288 11.07 16.26 -9.36
C ARG A 288 10.20 17.50 -9.53
N ASP A 289 9.52 17.65 -10.66
CA ASP A 289 8.80 18.88 -11.00
C ASP A 289 7.38 18.91 -10.42
N VAL A 290 6.84 17.77 -10.01
CA VAL A 290 5.50 17.71 -9.42
C VAL A 290 5.48 18.27 -8.00
N LYS A 291 4.36 18.93 -7.65
CA LYS A 291 4.08 19.36 -6.29
C LYS A 291 3.67 18.16 -5.43
N ILE A 292 4.17 18.13 -4.19
CA ILE A 292 3.77 17.10 -3.22
C ILE A 292 3.38 17.78 -1.90
N THR A 293 2.24 17.34 -1.36
CA THR A 293 1.78 17.68 -0.01
C THR A 293 1.63 16.37 0.77
N SER A 294 2.04 16.37 2.04
CA SER A 294 1.85 15.21 2.94
C SER A 294 0.96 15.61 4.10
N ILE A 295 -0.07 14.82 4.36
CA ILE A 295 -1.02 14.97 5.47
C ILE A 295 -0.89 13.73 6.36
N GLN A 296 -0.35 13.88 7.57
CA GLN A 296 -0.03 12.79 8.47
C GLN A 296 -0.61 12.96 9.88
N THR A 297 -0.85 14.20 10.29
CA THR A 297 -1.13 14.59 11.67
C THR A 297 -2.32 15.53 11.76
N LEU A 298 -2.82 15.73 12.98
CA LEU A 298 -3.84 16.74 13.28
C LEU A 298 -3.37 18.15 12.86
N GLU A 299 -2.09 18.46 13.06
CA GLU A 299 -1.53 19.76 12.67
C GLU A 299 -1.60 19.95 11.15
N ASP A 300 -1.28 18.92 10.36
CA ASP A 300 -1.40 18.96 8.91
C ASP A 300 -2.85 19.18 8.46
N VAL A 301 -3.82 18.52 9.12
CA VAL A 301 -5.26 18.68 8.86
C VAL A 301 -5.69 20.13 9.16
N LYS A 302 -5.31 20.68 10.31
CA LYS A 302 -5.60 22.07 10.68
C LYS A 302 -4.99 23.06 9.69
N GLY A 303 -3.72 22.82 9.32
CA GLY A 303 -3.03 23.63 8.31
C GLY A 303 -3.70 23.59 6.94
N TRP A 304 -4.14 22.41 6.51
CA TRP A 304 -4.90 22.26 5.25
C TRP A 304 -6.23 23.03 5.32
N ASN A 305 -7.02 22.80 6.35
CA ASN A 305 -8.37 23.38 6.48
C ASN A 305 -8.33 24.92 6.55
N ASN A 306 -7.36 25.50 7.28
CA ASN A 306 -7.18 26.96 7.37
C ASN A 306 -6.80 27.60 6.02
N ASN A 307 -6.14 26.86 5.13
CA ASN A 307 -5.75 27.35 3.81
C ASN A 307 -6.81 27.14 2.71
N HIS A 308 -7.89 26.42 3.05
CA HIS A 308 -8.94 26.03 2.10
C HIS A 308 -10.35 26.36 2.66
N GLU A 309 -10.47 27.37 3.54
CA GLU A 309 -11.74 27.92 4.04
C GLU A 309 -12.56 28.63 2.95
#